data_06bed044e0a2dfe1bbb4c4272b72ddf8
#
_entry.id   06bed044e0a2dfe1bbb4c4272b72ddf8
#
_cell.length_a   1.000
_cell.length_b   1.000
_cell.length_c   1.000
_cell.angle_alpha   90.00
_cell.angle_beta   90.00
_cell.angle_gamma   90.00
#
_symmetry.space_group_name_H-M   'P 1'
#
loop_
_entity.id
_entity.type
_entity.pdbx_description
1 polymer ?
#
loop_
_entity_poly.entity_id
_entity_poly.type
_entity_poly.pdbx_seq_one_letter_code
_entity_poly.pdbx_strand_id
1 'polypeptide(L)'
;AVEFDKLPKGSSYRVSELENQGGVSYTITKSSFTGEVGKGADEVTFENKFKETGKLHIKKVVTQKSGDTTEFRFRLKLNKEIVQKFTYKCRKTDGTFTTVKVTDGWIRLKHNETAEIEGIPKGTLYEVTEEAKDKYTTIIPNNYSGTIGTGSITVTYTNIYETDNIRFTLRKKVISDKLSDHTKSYTFFIFVYSNKGGPAWQRIH
;
A
#
# COMPACT_ATOMS: atom_id res chain seq x y z
N ALA A 1 16.40 -37.81 -9.62
CA ALA A 1 15.51 -38.63 -10.44
C ALA A 1 14.85 -39.69 -9.56
N VAL A 2 13.65 -40.10 -9.89
CA VAL A 2 12.94 -41.22 -9.28
C VAL A 2 12.74 -42.24 -10.37
N GLU A 3 13.15 -43.50 -10.09
CA GLU A 3 13.04 -44.59 -11.03
C GLU A 3 11.92 -45.55 -10.59
N PHE A 4 11.13 -46.00 -11.54
CA PHE A 4 10.07 -46.98 -11.33
C PHE A 4 10.44 -48.28 -12.05
N ASP A 5 10.79 -49.31 -11.28
CA ASP A 5 11.15 -50.63 -11.80
C ASP A 5 9.93 -51.49 -12.09
N LYS A 6 10.10 -52.46 -12.99
CA LYS A 6 9.12 -53.56 -13.27
C LYS A 6 7.79 -53.09 -13.82
N LEU A 7 7.75 -51.95 -14.53
CA LEU A 7 6.55 -51.55 -15.24
C LEU A 7 6.33 -52.52 -16.44
N PRO A 8 5.10 -53.01 -16.68
CA PRO A 8 4.83 -53.88 -17.82
C PRO A 8 5.04 -53.13 -19.13
N LYS A 9 5.82 -53.72 -20.04
CA LYS A 9 6.01 -53.18 -21.40
C LYS A 9 4.69 -53.03 -22.10
N GLY A 10 4.48 -51.90 -22.77
CA GLY A 10 3.23 -51.60 -23.48
C GLY A 10 2.14 -50.95 -22.59
N SER A 11 2.41 -50.76 -21.30
CA SER A 11 1.45 -50.01 -20.42
C SER A 11 1.48 -48.54 -20.75
N SER A 12 0.31 -47.93 -20.86
CA SER A 12 0.20 -46.46 -20.95
C SER A 12 0.47 -45.78 -19.61
N TYR A 13 1.20 -44.70 -19.63
CA TYR A 13 1.43 -43.90 -18.42
C TYR A 13 1.02 -42.42 -18.61
N ARG A 14 0.72 -41.77 -17.51
CA ARG A 14 0.57 -40.32 -17.37
C ARG A 14 1.29 -39.87 -16.12
N VAL A 15 2.19 -38.91 -16.27
CA VAL A 15 2.87 -38.23 -15.17
C VAL A 15 2.42 -36.77 -15.18
N SER A 16 2.01 -36.25 -14.03
CA SER A 16 1.59 -34.87 -13.88
C SER A 16 2.30 -34.26 -12.70
N GLU A 17 2.71 -33.01 -12.83
CA GLU A 17 3.16 -32.19 -11.71
C GLU A 17 1.99 -31.40 -11.14
N LEU A 18 1.89 -31.37 -9.81
CA LEU A 18 0.92 -30.53 -9.11
C LEU A 18 1.43 -29.09 -9.07
N GLU A 19 0.60 -28.15 -9.56
CA GLU A 19 0.93 -26.74 -9.58
C GLU A 19 1.00 -26.12 -8.17
N ASN A 20 1.84 -25.08 -8.01
CA ASN A 20 1.91 -24.22 -6.81
C ASN A 20 2.33 -24.93 -5.51
N GLN A 21 3.18 -25.91 -5.57
CA GLN A 21 3.77 -26.54 -4.39
C GLN A 21 4.87 -25.65 -3.79
N GLY A 22 4.84 -25.46 -2.48
CA GLY A 22 5.90 -24.77 -1.73
C GLY A 22 5.85 -23.24 -1.73
N GLY A 23 4.79 -22.59 -2.21
CA GLY A 23 4.62 -21.12 -2.12
C GLY A 23 5.60 -20.30 -2.95
N VAL A 24 6.34 -20.93 -3.87
CA VAL A 24 7.32 -20.29 -4.74
C VAL A 24 6.72 -20.12 -6.13
N SER A 25 6.81 -18.89 -6.69
CA SER A 25 6.37 -18.64 -8.06
C SER A 25 7.38 -19.21 -9.06
N TYR A 26 6.98 -20.22 -9.80
CA TYR A 26 7.75 -20.77 -10.91
C TYR A 26 6.85 -20.98 -12.14
N THR A 27 7.46 -21.07 -13.31
CA THR A 27 6.76 -21.41 -14.56
C THR A 27 7.02 -22.86 -14.87
N ILE A 28 5.96 -23.67 -14.96
CA ILE A 28 6.02 -25.05 -15.43
C ILE A 28 6.05 -25.02 -16.95
N THR A 29 7.08 -25.61 -17.56
CA THR A 29 7.21 -25.65 -19.01
C THR A 29 6.20 -26.61 -19.64
N LYS A 30 5.90 -27.72 -18.93
CA LYS A 30 4.90 -28.71 -19.33
C LYS A 30 4.34 -29.39 -18.07
N SER A 31 3.03 -29.35 -17.88
CA SER A 31 2.39 -29.85 -16.64
C SER A 31 2.06 -31.34 -16.65
N SER A 32 2.15 -32.04 -17.81
CA SER A 32 1.92 -33.47 -17.89
C SER A 32 2.58 -34.10 -19.11
N PHE A 33 2.94 -35.38 -18.94
CA PHE A 33 3.43 -36.24 -20.00
C PHE A 33 2.59 -37.50 -20.06
N THR A 34 2.33 -38.00 -21.26
CA THR A 34 1.71 -39.32 -21.51
C THR A 34 2.57 -40.10 -22.46
N GLY A 35 2.64 -41.42 -22.30
CA GLY A 35 3.41 -42.30 -23.15
C GLY A 35 3.04 -43.76 -22.92
N GLU A 36 3.85 -44.65 -23.51
CA GLU A 36 3.73 -46.08 -23.38
C GLU A 36 5.12 -46.66 -23.00
N VAL A 37 5.18 -47.43 -21.94
CA VAL A 37 6.42 -48.03 -21.43
C VAL A 37 7.09 -48.90 -22.49
N GLY A 38 8.39 -48.64 -22.77
CA GLY A 38 9.20 -49.38 -23.72
C GLY A 38 8.97 -49.02 -25.19
N LYS A 39 8.28 -47.90 -25.45
CA LYS A 39 8.15 -47.28 -26.77
C LYS A 39 8.69 -45.86 -26.77
N GLY A 40 9.99 -45.66 -26.82
CA GLY A 40 10.64 -44.35 -26.89
C GLY A 40 11.57 -44.09 -25.73
N ALA A 41 11.89 -42.85 -25.45
CA ALA A 41 12.64 -42.47 -24.26
C ALA A 41 11.74 -42.60 -23.03
N ASP A 42 12.05 -43.55 -22.16
CA ASP A 42 11.32 -43.81 -20.93
C ASP A 42 11.73 -42.83 -19.79
N GLU A 43 12.16 -41.61 -20.17
CA GLU A 43 12.50 -40.51 -19.26
C GLU A 43 11.55 -39.32 -19.45
N VAL A 44 11.00 -38.86 -18.35
CA VAL A 44 10.15 -37.68 -18.32
C VAL A 44 10.78 -36.61 -17.43
N THR A 45 11.11 -35.46 -18.02
CA THR A 45 11.71 -34.34 -17.29
C THR A 45 10.71 -33.21 -17.16
N PHE A 46 10.47 -32.75 -15.92
CA PHE A 46 9.77 -31.52 -15.61
C PHE A 46 10.78 -30.41 -15.32
N GLU A 47 10.65 -29.28 -16.00
CA GLU A 47 11.50 -28.12 -15.79
C GLU A 47 10.69 -26.99 -15.18
N ASN A 48 11.09 -26.56 -13.99
CA ASN A 48 10.50 -25.40 -13.30
C ASN A 48 11.45 -24.21 -13.36
N LYS A 49 11.01 -23.11 -13.98
CA LYS A 49 11.77 -21.86 -13.99
C LYS A 49 11.29 -20.96 -12.85
N PHE A 50 12.20 -20.66 -11.93
CA PHE A 50 11.95 -19.73 -10.85
C PHE A 50 11.70 -18.33 -11.40
N LYS A 51 10.62 -17.67 -10.94
CA LYS A 51 10.35 -16.27 -11.24
C LYS A 51 10.88 -15.40 -10.10
N GLU A 52 11.80 -14.50 -10.43
CA GLU A 52 12.18 -13.44 -9.49
C GLU A 52 10.94 -12.61 -9.12
N THR A 53 10.79 -12.37 -7.83
CA THR A 53 9.68 -11.56 -7.29
C THR A 53 10.19 -10.44 -6.43
N GLY A 54 9.37 -9.41 -6.29
CA GLY A 54 9.60 -8.30 -5.38
C GLY A 54 8.44 -8.11 -4.41
N LYS A 55 8.55 -7.05 -3.61
CA LYS A 55 7.57 -6.68 -2.59
C LYS A 55 7.11 -5.26 -2.78
N LEU A 56 5.82 -5.04 -2.52
CA LEU A 56 5.22 -3.71 -2.50
C LEU A 56 4.64 -3.46 -1.10
N HIS A 57 5.10 -2.37 -0.48
CA HIS A 57 4.60 -1.91 0.81
C HIS A 57 3.81 -0.63 0.59
N ILE A 58 2.59 -0.57 1.11
CA ILE A 58 1.74 0.62 1.09
C ILE A 58 1.60 1.08 2.53
N LYS A 59 2.18 2.25 2.84
CA LYS A 59 2.16 2.82 4.18
C LYS A 59 1.20 4.00 4.25
N LYS A 60 0.39 4.05 5.32
CA LYS A 60 -0.49 5.18 5.62
C LYS A 60 0.04 6.04 6.74
N VAL A 61 0.08 7.35 6.51
CA VAL A 61 0.42 8.37 7.51
C VAL A 61 -0.70 9.41 7.56
N VAL A 62 -1.07 9.85 8.75
CA VAL A 62 -1.97 10.99 8.97
C VAL A 62 -1.25 12.03 9.81
N THR A 63 -1.36 13.29 9.46
CA THR A 63 -0.80 14.41 10.20
C THR A 63 -1.90 15.35 10.68
N GLN A 64 -1.59 16.21 11.64
CA GLN A 64 -2.50 17.21 12.25
C GLN A 64 -3.71 16.61 13.00
N LYS A 65 -3.70 15.30 13.31
CA LYS A 65 -4.74 14.66 14.12
C LYS A 65 -4.13 13.56 14.97
N SER A 66 -3.87 13.86 16.24
CA SER A 66 -3.38 12.85 17.19
C SER A 66 -4.45 11.80 17.47
N GLY A 67 -4.05 10.53 17.58
CA GLY A 67 -4.96 9.42 17.87
C GLY A 67 -5.97 9.11 16.76
N ASP A 68 -5.66 9.46 15.51
CA ASP A 68 -6.55 9.18 14.38
C ASP A 68 -6.72 7.68 14.16
N THR A 69 -7.97 7.23 14.23
CA THR A 69 -8.39 5.83 13.98
C THR A 69 -9.08 5.65 12.63
N THR A 70 -9.12 6.70 11.81
CA THR A 70 -9.78 6.68 10.50
C THR A 70 -9.16 5.63 9.59
N GLU A 71 -10.01 4.85 8.95
CA GLU A 71 -9.61 3.88 7.92
C GLU A 71 -9.61 4.54 6.55
N PHE A 72 -8.53 4.31 5.79
CA PHE A 72 -8.32 4.76 4.41
C PHE A 72 -8.29 3.56 3.49
N ARG A 73 -8.84 3.72 2.29
CA ARG A 73 -8.95 2.66 1.30
C ARG A 73 -8.04 2.92 0.10
N PHE A 74 -7.38 1.85 -0.35
CA PHE A 74 -6.45 1.91 -1.49
C PHE A 74 -6.83 0.87 -2.53
N ARG A 75 -6.65 1.22 -3.80
CA ARG A 75 -6.69 0.30 -4.93
C ARG A 75 -5.27 -0.01 -5.38
N LEU A 76 -5.04 -1.29 -5.67
CA LEU A 76 -3.82 -1.75 -6.32
C LEU A 76 -4.16 -2.20 -7.73
N LYS A 77 -3.43 -1.66 -8.71
CA LYS A 77 -3.41 -2.20 -10.07
C LYS A 77 -2.07 -2.88 -10.31
N LEU A 78 -2.11 -4.03 -10.94
CA LEU A 78 -0.95 -4.72 -11.49
C LEU A 78 -1.16 -4.88 -12.99
N ASN A 79 -0.16 -4.47 -13.80
CA ASN A 79 -0.25 -4.44 -15.28
C ASN A 79 -1.52 -3.76 -15.80
N LYS A 80 -1.89 -2.62 -15.15
CA LYS A 80 -3.09 -1.78 -15.43
C LYS A 80 -4.43 -2.38 -14.98
N GLU A 81 -4.46 -3.62 -14.50
CA GLU A 81 -5.68 -4.28 -14.04
C GLU A 81 -5.83 -4.17 -12.51
N ILE A 82 -7.05 -3.87 -12.04
CA ILE A 82 -7.34 -3.82 -10.60
C ILE A 82 -7.29 -5.23 -10.02
N VAL A 83 -6.49 -5.42 -8.98
CA VAL A 83 -6.40 -6.70 -8.25
C VAL A 83 -7.58 -6.82 -7.30
N GLN A 84 -8.56 -7.65 -7.64
CA GLN A 84 -9.80 -7.80 -6.87
C GLN A 84 -9.65 -8.70 -5.65
N LYS A 85 -8.83 -9.76 -5.76
CA LYS A 85 -8.68 -10.77 -4.71
C LYS A 85 -7.21 -11.07 -4.49
N PHE A 86 -6.73 -10.88 -3.27
CA PHE A 86 -5.36 -11.19 -2.86
C PHE A 86 -5.24 -11.20 -1.34
N THR A 87 -4.06 -11.51 -0.86
CA THR A 87 -3.74 -11.50 0.58
C THR A 87 -2.55 -10.60 0.82
N TYR A 88 -2.58 -9.82 1.90
CA TYR A 88 -1.44 -9.03 2.36
C TYR A 88 -1.23 -9.19 3.87
N LYS A 89 -0.01 -8.95 4.33
CA LYS A 89 0.29 -8.81 5.75
C LYS A 89 0.12 -7.34 6.13
N CYS A 90 -0.75 -7.06 7.08
CA CYS A 90 -0.89 -5.72 7.64
C CYS A 90 0.01 -5.60 8.87
N ARG A 91 1.05 -4.77 8.78
CA ARG A 91 1.86 -4.38 9.93
C ARG A 91 1.11 -3.28 10.68
N LYS A 92 0.80 -3.53 11.95
CA LYS A 92 0.12 -2.60 12.84
C LYS A 92 1.10 -1.58 13.44
N THR A 93 0.56 -0.54 14.06
CA THR A 93 1.34 0.52 14.72
C THR A 93 2.22 -0.01 15.85
N ASP A 94 1.81 -1.07 16.53
CA ASP A 94 2.56 -1.77 17.59
C ASP A 94 3.61 -2.77 17.06
N GLY A 95 3.77 -2.86 15.72
CA GLY A 95 4.69 -3.77 15.04
C GLY A 95 4.16 -5.18 14.82
N THR A 96 2.98 -5.52 15.31
CA THR A 96 2.35 -6.83 15.08
C THR A 96 1.86 -6.96 13.63
N PHE A 97 1.67 -8.21 13.19
CA PHE A 97 1.20 -8.52 11.84
C PHE A 97 -0.15 -9.23 11.88
N THR A 98 -1.01 -8.86 10.96
CA THR A 98 -2.27 -9.55 10.70
C THR A 98 -2.38 -9.88 9.22
N THR A 99 -2.70 -11.12 8.89
CA THR A 99 -2.97 -11.52 7.50
C THR A 99 -4.37 -11.08 7.11
N VAL A 100 -4.49 -10.31 6.04
CA VAL A 100 -5.76 -9.78 5.53
C VAL A 100 -6.04 -10.35 4.16
N LYS A 101 -7.21 -10.96 3.98
CA LYS A 101 -7.71 -11.43 2.68
C LYS A 101 -8.60 -10.36 2.06
N VAL A 102 -8.21 -9.84 0.90
CA VAL A 102 -8.99 -8.91 0.11
C VAL A 102 -9.92 -9.69 -0.82
N THR A 103 -11.20 -9.31 -0.85
CA THR A 103 -12.22 -9.93 -1.70
C THR A 103 -12.99 -8.92 -2.56
N ASP A 104 -12.79 -7.63 -2.28
CA ASP A 104 -13.49 -6.50 -2.92
C ASP A 104 -12.51 -5.51 -3.59
N GLY A 105 -11.23 -5.90 -3.67
CA GLY A 105 -10.17 -5.11 -4.27
C GLY A 105 -9.72 -3.90 -3.44
N TRP A 106 -10.13 -3.76 -2.16
CA TRP A 106 -9.74 -2.66 -1.31
C TRP A 106 -8.75 -3.07 -0.22
N ILE A 107 -7.59 -2.43 -0.19
CA ILE A 107 -6.67 -2.44 0.95
C ILE A 107 -7.15 -1.40 1.94
N ARG A 108 -7.21 -1.74 3.23
CA ARG A 108 -7.67 -0.86 4.30
C ARG A 108 -6.57 -0.65 5.31
N LEU A 109 -6.18 0.61 5.54
CA LEU A 109 -5.11 0.98 6.46
C LEU A 109 -5.51 2.16 7.32
N LYS A 110 -5.08 2.15 8.57
CA LYS A 110 -5.13 3.27 9.50
C LYS A 110 -3.78 3.96 9.60
N HIS A 111 -3.72 5.07 10.33
CA HIS A 111 -2.47 5.78 10.60
C HIS A 111 -1.36 4.83 11.09
N ASN A 112 -0.17 4.95 10.50
CA ASN A 112 1.03 4.13 10.75
C ASN A 112 0.92 2.62 10.43
N GLU A 113 -0.17 2.15 9.84
CA GLU A 113 -0.25 0.80 9.31
C GLU A 113 0.41 0.69 7.94
N THR A 114 0.92 -0.51 7.65
CA THR A 114 1.55 -0.84 6.36
C THR A 114 0.99 -2.16 5.82
N ALA A 115 0.49 -2.15 4.58
CA ALA A 115 0.19 -3.36 3.84
C ALA A 115 1.45 -3.85 3.14
N GLU A 116 1.84 -5.10 3.39
CA GLU A 116 3.00 -5.76 2.78
C GLU A 116 2.50 -6.85 1.82
N ILE A 117 2.74 -6.64 0.53
CA ILE A 117 2.35 -7.53 -0.56
C ILE A 117 3.61 -8.14 -1.13
N GLU A 118 3.73 -9.45 -1.06
CA GLU A 118 4.91 -10.21 -1.46
C GLU A 118 4.62 -11.07 -2.70
N GLY A 119 5.68 -11.56 -3.33
CA GLY A 119 5.57 -12.51 -4.44
C GLY A 119 5.08 -11.89 -5.76
N ILE A 120 5.20 -10.57 -5.92
CA ILE A 120 4.84 -9.91 -7.18
C ILE A 120 5.96 -10.15 -8.19
N PRO A 121 5.69 -10.71 -9.37
CA PRO A 121 6.73 -10.97 -10.38
C PRO A 121 7.51 -9.71 -10.74
N LYS A 122 8.84 -9.80 -10.83
CA LYS A 122 9.71 -8.74 -11.34
C LYS A 122 9.25 -8.31 -12.74
N GLY A 123 9.28 -7.01 -13.00
CA GLY A 123 8.81 -6.43 -14.26
C GLY A 123 7.33 -6.09 -14.28
N THR A 124 6.55 -6.50 -13.25
CA THR A 124 5.13 -6.11 -13.14
C THR A 124 5.00 -4.61 -12.93
N LEU A 125 4.16 -3.95 -13.71
CA LEU A 125 3.79 -2.56 -13.50
C LEU A 125 2.80 -2.49 -12.32
N TYR A 126 3.03 -1.56 -11.40
CA TYR A 126 2.10 -1.31 -10.30
C TYR A 126 1.61 0.15 -10.30
N GLU A 127 0.40 0.35 -9.83
CA GLU A 127 -0.19 1.65 -9.51
C GLU A 127 -1.01 1.51 -8.23
N VAL A 128 -0.77 2.39 -7.26
CA VAL A 128 -1.54 2.48 -6.02
C VAL A 128 -2.31 3.78 -6.03
N THR A 129 -3.59 3.75 -5.72
CA THR A 129 -4.42 4.95 -5.57
C THR A 129 -5.18 4.92 -4.26
N GLU A 130 -5.23 6.06 -3.57
CA GLU A 130 -6.03 6.23 -2.36
C GLU A 130 -7.40 6.80 -2.73
N GLU A 131 -8.45 6.30 -2.09
CA GLU A 131 -9.78 6.89 -2.18
C GLU A 131 -9.82 8.21 -1.40
N ALA A 132 -10.37 9.25 -2.01
CA ALA A 132 -10.54 10.55 -1.33
C ALA A 132 -11.38 10.40 -0.06
N LYS A 133 -10.97 11.10 0.98
CA LYS A 133 -11.64 11.09 2.29
C LYS A 133 -11.98 12.51 2.71
N ASP A 134 -13.23 12.76 3.10
CA ASP A 134 -13.67 14.07 3.61
C ASP A 134 -12.82 14.51 4.81
N LYS A 135 -12.50 15.81 4.86
CA LYS A 135 -11.61 16.46 5.84
C LYS A 135 -10.14 16.03 5.80
N TYR A 136 -9.70 15.38 4.72
CA TYR A 136 -8.30 15.03 4.55
C TYR A 136 -7.81 15.44 3.18
N THR A 137 -6.69 16.17 3.15
CA THR A 137 -5.94 16.45 1.91
C THR A 137 -4.85 15.40 1.75
N THR A 138 -4.89 14.65 0.65
CA THR A 138 -3.92 13.59 0.35
C THR A 138 -2.69 14.14 -0.35
N ILE A 139 -1.51 13.86 0.19
CA ILE A 139 -0.22 14.03 -0.50
C ILE A 139 0.07 12.73 -1.24
N ILE A 140 -0.03 12.78 -2.57
CA ILE A 140 0.25 11.65 -3.44
C ILE A 140 1.78 11.50 -3.56
N PRO A 141 2.37 10.31 -3.24
CA PRO A 141 3.81 10.10 -3.36
C PRO A 141 4.25 10.00 -4.82
N ASN A 142 5.47 10.47 -5.14
CA ASN A 142 6.00 10.42 -6.52
C ASN A 142 6.11 8.99 -7.06
N ASN A 143 6.26 8.00 -6.18
CA ASN A 143 6.36 6.58 -6.52
C ASN A 143 5.05 5.82 -6.34
N TYR A 144 3.88 6.49 -6.52
CA TYR A 144 2.57 5.82 -6.47
C TYR A 144 2.41 4.78 -7.57
N SER A 145 3.23 4.85 -8.61
CA SER A 145 3.29 3.89 -9.71
C SER A 145 4.74 3.61 -10.12
N GLY A 146 4.99 2.46 -10.72
CA GLY A 146 6.31 2.05 -11.15
C GLY A 146 6.39 0.59 -11.59
N THR A 147 7.59 0.04 -11.55
CA THR A 147 7.86 -1.35 -11.93
C THR A 147 8.47 -2.12 -10.75
N ILE A 148 7.96 -3.31 -10.48
CA ILE A 148 8.46 -4.20 -9.43
C ILE A 148 9.84 -4.74 -9.81
N GLY A 149 10.82 -4.52 -8.93
CA GLY A 149 12.15 -5.14 -8.98
C GLY A 149 12.22 -6.40 -8.12
N THR A 150 13.43 -6.82 -7.72
CA THR A 150 13.66 -7.94 -6.79
C THR A 150 13.63 -7.53 -5.31
N GLY A 151 13.68 -6.22 -5.03
CA GLY A 151 13.65 -5.67 -3.68
C GLY A 151 12.24 -5.28 -3.21
N SER A 152 12.21 -4.47 -2.14
CA SER A 152 10.99 -3.91 -1.59
C SER A 152 10.82 -2.46 -2.02
N ILE A 153 9.62 -2.09 -2.47
CA ILE A 153 9.22 -0.72 -2.78
C ILE A 153 8.22 -0.29 -1.72
N THR A 154 8.42 0.90 -1.13
CA THR A 154 7.48 1.47 -0.16
C THR A 154 6.83 2.71 -0.75
N VAL A 155 5.51 2.69 -0.86
CA VAL A 155 4.65 3.81 -1.27
C VAL A 155 3.99 4.38 -0.02
N THR A 156 4.32 5.62 0.35
CA THR A 156 3.79 6.25 1.56
C THR A 156 2.78 7.34 1.20
N TYR A 157 1.51 7.13 1.53
CA TYR A 157 0.46 8.13 1.43
C TYR A 157 0.34 8.89 2.74
N THR A 158 0.41 10.21 2.66
CA THR A 158 0.24 11.10 3.81
C THR A 158 -1.04 11.92 3.64
N ASN A 159 -1.94 11.85 4.63
CA ASN A 159 -3.10 12.71 4.67
C ASN A 159 -2.95 13.75 5.76
N ILE A 160 -3.20 14.99 5.40
CA ILE A 160 -3.26 16.13 6.30
C ILE A 160 -4.72 16.28 6.72
N TYR A 161 -5.00 16.14 8.02
CA TYR A 161 -6.35 16.41 8.52
C TYR A 161 -6.62 17.92 8.49
N GLU A 162 -7.70 18.30 7.85
CA GLU A 162 -8.15 19.68 7.78
C GLU A 162 -8.81 20.05 9.11
N THR A 163 -8.08 20.80 9.92
CA THR A 163 -8.65 21.39 11.13
C THR A 163 -9.45 22.63 10.72
N ASP A 164 -10.65 22.78 11.27
CA ASP A 164 -11.46 23.99 11.08
C ASP A 164 -10.79 25.25 11.70
N ASN A 165 -9.61 25.09 12.31
CA ASN A 165 -8.87 26.14 12.98
C ASN A 165 -7.76 26.70 12.08
N ILE A 166 -8.00 27.86 11.51
CA ILE A 166 -6.99 28.66 10.80
C ILE A 166 -6.23 29.49 11.83
N ARG A 167 -4.90 29.42 11.81
CA ARG A 167 -4.07 30.31 12.62
C ARG A 167 -4.07 31.71 12.01
N PHE A 168 -4.64 32.68 12.70
CA PHE A 168 -4.52 34.09 12.37
C PHE A 168 -3.38 34.71 13.20
N THR A 169 -2.42 35.39 12.54
CA THR A 169 -1.33 36.09 13.23
C THR A 169 -1.49 37.59 13.01
N LEU A 170 -1.76 38.33 14.08
CA LEU A 170 -1.74 39.78 14.09
C LEU A 170 -0.35 40.26 14.53
N ARG A 171 0.29 41.11 13.71
CA ARG A 171 1.56 41.73 14.07
C ARG A 171 1.43 43.26 14.05
N LYS A 172 1.77 43.89 15.17
CA LYS A 172 1.88 45.33 15.27
C LYS A 172 3.34 45.74 15.09
N LYS A 173 3.60 46.74 14.25
CA LYS A 173 4.88 47.44 14.13
C LYS A 173 4.65 48.92 14.44
N VAL A 174 5.43 49.49 15.36
CA VAL A 174 5.47 50.92 15.65
C VAL A 174 6.69 51.48 14.95
N ILE A 175 6.49 52.58 14.18
CA ILE A 175 7.57 53.34 13.55
C ILE A 175 7.46 54.74 14.15
N SER A 176 8.41 55.10 15.02
CA SER A 176 8.47 56.42 15.68
C SER A 176 9.88 56.67 16.18
N ASP A 177 10.35 57.91 16.06
CA ASP A 177 11.64 58.35 16.63
C ASP A 177 11.53 58.62 18.13
N LYS A 178 10.32 58.63 18.70
CA LYS A 178 10.09 58.80 20.13
C LYS A 178 10.04 57.46 20.86
N LEU A 179 10.96 57.29 21.79
CA LEU A 179 11.08 56.05 22.57
C LEU A 179 9.80 55.71 23.35
N SER A 180 9.06 56.74 23.83
CA SER A 180 7.80 56.57 24.54
C SER A 180 6.68 55.94 23.69
N ASP A 181 6.75 56.02 22.36
CA ASP A 181 5.75 55.44 21.50
C ASP A 181 5.91 53.93 21.33
N HIS A 182 7.13 53.42 21.54
CA HIS A 182 7.42 51.97 21.48
C HIS A 182 6.93 51.20 22.71
N THR A 183 6.66 51.93 23.83
CA THR A 183 6.17 51.31 25.08
C THR A 183 4.65 51.45 25.24
N LYS A 184 3.96 52.07 24.28
CA LYS A 184 2.49 52.19 24.31
C LYS A 184 1.80 50.86 24.08
N SER A 185 0.77 50.60 24.91
CA SER A 185 -0.11 49.46 24.70
C SER A 185 -1.17 49.78 23.66
N TYR A 186 -1.43 48.81 22.79
CA TYR A 186 -2.45 48.90 21.76
C TYR A 186 -3.45 47.76 21.94
N THR A 187 -4.72 48.03 22.00
CA THR A 187 -5.78 47.05 22.12
C THR A 187 -6.36 46.75 20.77
N PHE A 188 -6.47 45.48 20.43
CA PHE A 188 -7.10 45.03 19.19
C PHE A 188 -8.30 44.14 19.52
N PHE A 189 -9.34 44.27 18.73
CA PHE A 189 -10.50 43.40 18.78
C PHE A 189 -10.54 42.57 17.49
N ILE A 190 -10.60 41.23 17.63
CA ILE A 190 -10.81 40.34 16.50
C ILE A 190 -12.24 39.84 16.55
N PHE A 191 -12.97 40.08 15.47
CA PHE A 191 -14.31 39.57 15.28
C PHE A 191 -14.25 38.38 14.33
N VAL A 192 -14.58 37.19 14.80
CA VAL A 192 -14.63 35.99 13.98
C VAL A 192 -16.09 35.65 13.73
N TYR A 193 -16.47 35.64 12.47
CA TYR A 193 -17.84 35.28 12.06
C TYR A 193 -17.83 33.82 11.57
N SER A 194 -18.63 32.96 12.18
CA SER A 194 -18.86 31.60 11.73
C SER A 194 -19.95 31.59 10.65
N ASN A 195 -19.71 30.88 9.54
CA ASN A 195 -20.74 30.65 8.50
C ASN A 195 -21.92 29.80 9.01
N LYS A 196 -21.87 29.30 10.26
CA LYS A 196 -22.91 28.48 10.88
C LYS A 196 -23.72 29.21 11.97
N GLY A 197 -23.65 30.55 12.00
CA GLY A 197 -24.50 31.39 12.85
C GLY A 197 -23.89 31.81 14.20
N GLY A 198 -23.79 33.10 14.41
CA GLY A 198 -23.45 33.77 15.67
C GLY A 198 -21.98 34.17 15.83
N PRO A 199 -21.71 35.36 16.40
CA PRO A 199 -20.35 35.82 16.66
C PRO A 199 -19.76 35.10 17.88
N ALA A 200 -18.58 34.53 17.71
CA ALA A 200 -17.74 34.08 18.83
C ALA A 200 -16.81 35.23 19.24
N TRP A 201 -16.90 35.69 20.47
CA TRP A 201 -16.04 36.74 21.01
C TRP A 201 -14.80 36.15 21.64
N GLN A 202 -13.61 36.59 21.23
CA GLN A 202 -12.38 36.38 22.00
C GLN A 202 -11.67 37.70 22.25
N ARG A 203 -11.45 38.03 23.49
CA ARG A 203 -10.62 39.16 23.92
C ARG A 203 -9.18 38.65 24.02
N ILE A 204 -8.26 39.29 23.29
CA ILE A 204 -6.82 39.06 23.39
C ILE A 204 -6.24 40.19 24.23
N HIS A 205 -5.56 39.81 25.31
CA HIS A 205 -4.78 40.75 26.16
C HIS A 205 -3.33 40.76 25.69
#